data_8538da8ca3190d1cc84be4c0866b96fe
#
_entry.id   8538da8ca3190d1cc84be4c0866b96fe
#
_cell.length_a   1.000
_cell.length_b   1.000
_cell.length_c   1.000
_cell.angle_alpha   90.00
_cell.angle_beta   90.00
_cell.angle_gamma   90.00
#
_symmetry.space_group_name_H-M   'P 1'
#
loop_
_entity.id
_entity.type
_entity.pdbx_description
1 polymer ?
#
loop_
_entity_poly.entity_id
_entity_poly.type
_entity_poly.pdbx_seq_one_letter_code
_entity_poly.pdbx_strand_id
1 'polypeptide(L)'
;MQLATLQMQLLILDGNKIGRPTKHIRVFDCCSAYGHGITIGSEMSGGVEDVRIWDCDMSSSLFGIEIKGTWKRGGYVRNVHATDCKVSRVLLHSVGYNNDDIAADIQPYFEDCSFENLSISGKYYDHYKEERGYCDAIELIGFDEPGHELKNIVFRNITIGIPGESRRQNISLQLCENIILDKITCL
;
A
#
# COMPACT_ATOMS: atom_id res chain seq x y z
N MET A 1 16.75 16.70 -9.16
CA MET A 1 16.27 15.31 -9.00
C MET A 1 14.77 15.36 -9.16
N GLN A 2 14.26 14.76 -10.21
CA GLN A 2 12.84 14.87 -10.56
C GLN A 2 12.06 13.86 -9.72
N LEU A 3 11.14 14.37 -8.92
CA LEU A 3 10.27 13.58 -8.04
C LEU A 3 9.25 12.83 -8.91
N ALA A 4 9.40 11.53 -8.98
CA ALA A 4 8.44 10.69 -9.66
C ALA A 4 7.48 10.10 -8.62
N THR A 5 6.21 10.46 -8.69
CA THR A 5 5.16 9.63 -8.14
C THR A 5 5.07 8.40 -9.04
N LEU A 6 5.50 7.25 -8.55
CA LEU A 6 5.35 6.02 -9.30
C LEU A 6 3.91 5.51 -9.11
N GLN A 7 3.03 5.97 -9.96
CA GLN A 7 1.70 5.40 -10.09
C GLN A 7 1.79 4.33 -11.17
N MET A 8 1.75 3.06 -10.77
CA MET A 8 1.66 1.96 -11.72
C MET A 8 0.24 1.86 -12.22
N GLN A 9 -0.02 2.55 -13.33
CA GLN A 9 -1.31 2.54 -14.00
C GLN A 9 -1.28 1.46 -15.08
N LEU A 10 -2.06 0.42 -14.91
CA LEU A 10 -2.23 -0.60 -15.94
C LEU A 10 -3.33 -0.18 -16.91
N LEU A 11 -3.09 -0.37 -18.21
CA LEU A 11 -4.07 -0.12 -19.24
C LEU A 11 -5.34 -0.94 -18.98
N ILE A 12 -6.43 -0.25 -18.67
CA ILE A 12 -7.76 -0.85 -18.63
C ILE A 12 -8.24 -0.93 -20.07
N LEU A 13 -8.27 -2.13 -20.61
CA LEU A 13 -8.93 -2.39 -21.87
C LEU A 13 -10.30 -2.99 -21.56
N ASP A 14 -11.33 -2.30 -22.04
CA ASP A 14 -12.70 -2.79 -22.10
C ASP A 14 -13.36 -3.12 -20.74
N GLY A 15 -13.67 -2.09 -19.97
CA GLY A 15 -14.61 -2.20 -18.86
C GLY A 15 -14.23 -3.23 -17.78
N ASN A 16 -13.00 -3.25 -17.34
CA ASN A 16 -12.53 -4.09 -16.23
C ASN A 16 -12.49 -5.61 -16.49
N LYS A 17 -12.62 -6.06 -17.71
CA LYS A 17 -12.86 -7.49 -17.92
C LYS A 17 -11.66 -8.35 -18.26
N ILE A 18 -10.63 -7.86 -18.92
CA ILE A 18 -9.48 -8.70 -19.29
C ILE A 18 -8.22 -7.83 -19.38
N GLY A 19 -7.47 -7.74 -18.30
CA GLY A 19 -6.12 -7.19 -18.29
C GLY A 19 -5.06 -8.28 -18.28
N ARG A 20 -3.87 -7.96 -18.73
CA ARG A 20 -2.69 -8.77 -18.43
C ARG A 20 -2.09 -8.27 -17.12
N PRO A 21 -1.65 -9.16 -16.24
CA PRO A 21 -1.04 -8.72 -14.98
C PRO A 21 0.26 -7.96 -15.22
N THR A 22 0.45 -6.92 -14.42
CA THR A 22 1.74 -6.24 -14.27
C THR A 22 2.64 -7.09 -13.39
N LYS A 23 3.81 -7.48 -13.88
CA LYS A 23 4.71 -8.42 -13.20
C LYS A 23 6.16 -7.95 -13.21
N HIS A 24 6.95 -8.51 -12.29
CA HIS A 24 8.40 -8.35 -12.23
C HIS A 24 8.85 -6.89 -12.08
N ILE A 25 8.14 -6.14 -11.23
CA ILE A 25 8.45 -4.74 -10.93
C ILE A 25 9.53 -4.67 -9.86
N ARG A 26 10.51 -3.80 -10.08
CA ARG A 26 11.60 -3.52 -9.15
C ARG A 26 11.72 -2.02 -8.93
N VAL A 27 11.54 -1.60 -7.67
CA VAL A 27 11.62 -0.19 -7.24
C VAL A 27 12.68 -0.09 -6.16
N PHE A 28 13.74 0.65 -6.42
CA PHE A 28 14.84 0.74 -5.47
C PHE A 28 15.57 2.09 -5.57
N ASP A 29 16.23 2.45 -4.49
CA ASP A 29 17.00 3.68 -4.39
C ASP A 29 16.19 4.94 -4.81
N CYS A 30 14.90 4.92 -4.44
CA CYS A 30 13.97 5.99 -4.77
C CYS A 30 13.65 6.83 -3.53
N CYS A 31 13.52 8.13 -3.74
CA CYS A 31 13.11 9.08 -2.71
C CYS A 31 11.93 9.91 -3.21
N SER A 32 10.89 10.05 -2.39
CA SER A 32 9.77 10.94 -2.68
C SER A 32 9.52 11.89 -1.50
N ALA A 33 9.64 13.19 -1.77
CA ALA A 33 9.32 14.23 -0.79
C ALA A 33 7.87 14.68 -0.85
N TYR A 34 7.13 14.30 -1.91
CA TYR A 34 5.75 14.71 -2.16
C TYR A 34 4.96 13.56 -2.78
N GLY A 35 3.65 13.77 -2.92
CA GLY A 35 2.77 12.82 -3.58
C GLY A 35 2.37 11.66 -2.69
N HIS A 36 1.85 10.62 -3.32
CA HIS A 36 1.33 9.46 -2.63
C HIS A 36 2.43 8.57 -2.02
N GLY A 37 3.63 8.58 -2.57
CA GLY A 37 4.67 7.59 -2.31
C GLY A 37 4.63 6.49 -3.38
N ILE A 38 4.85 5.23 -2.98
CA ILE A 38 4.74 4.08 -3.87
C ILE A 38 3.32 3.53 -3.76
N THR A 39 2.53 3.70 -4.83
CA THR A 39 1.12 3.29 -4.87
C THR A 39 0.90 2.22 -5.92
N ILE A 40 0.26 1.12 -5.54
CA ILE A 40 -0.21 0.05 -6.41
C ILE A 40 -1.74 0.12 -6.46
N GLY A 41 -2.30 0.36 -7.63
CA GLY A 41 -3.75 0.49 -7.85
C GLY A 41 -4.23 1.95 -7.83
N SER A 42 -5.53 2.15 -7.86
CA SER A 42 -6.67 1.24 -7.90
C SER A 42 -6.94 0.61 -9.28
N GLU A 43 -6.22 1.01 -10.33
CA GLU A 43 -6.36 0.51 -11.69
C GLU A 43 -5.53 -0.76 -11.85
N MET A 44 -6.05 -1.87 -11.37
CA MET A 44 -5.34 -3.15 -11.27
C MET A 44 -6.17 -4.35 -11.72
N SER A 45 -7.16 -4.12 -12.57
CA SER A 45 -8.10 -5.17 -13.02
C SER A 45 -7.42 -6.40 -13.65
N GLY A 46 -6.25 -6.22 -14.25
CA GLY A 46 -5.43 -7.33 -14.76
C GLY A 46 -4.58 -8.05 -13.73
N GLY A 47 -4.53 -7.50 -12.52
CA GLY A 47 -3.65 -7.98 -11.45
C GLY A 47 -2.26 -7.36 -11.44
N VAL A 48 -1.64 -7.35 -10.26
CA VAL A 48 -0.24 -6.95 -10.05
C VAL A 48 0.46 -8.01 -9.21
N GLU A 49 1.61 -8.49 -9.66
CA GLU A 49 2.35 -9.51 -8.91
C GLU A 49 3.87 -9.40 -9.09
N ASP A 50 4.59 -9.97 -8.15
CA ASP A 50 6.06 -9.96 -8.11
C ASP A 50 6.64 -8.54 -8.15
N VAL A 51 6.28 -7.77 -7.12
CA VAL A 51 6.83 -6.43 -6.89
C VAL A 51 7.86 -6.50 -5.78
N ARG A 52 9.05 -5.93 -6.02
CA ARG A 52 10.10 -5.80 -5.01
C ARG A 52 10.45 -4.33 -4.85
N ILE A 53 10.43 -3.87 -3.60
CA ILE A 53 10.70 -2.48 -3.21
C ILE A 53 11.81 -2.51 -2.15
N TRP A 54 12.91 -1.77 -2.37
CA TRP A 54 13.96 -1.70 -1.36
C TRP A 54 14.76 -0.41 -1.43
N ASP A 55 15.42 -0.07 -0.32
CA ASP A 55 16.26 1.12 -0.19
C ASP A 55 15.53 2.41 -0.60
N CYS A 56 14.24 2.54 -0.26
CA CYS A 56 13.44 3.70 -0.63
C CYS A 56 13.11 4.59 0.58
N ASP A 57 13.07 5.92 0.36
CA ASP A 57 12.64 6.89 1.37
C ASP A 57 11.36 7.61 0.92
N MET A 58 10.23 7.17 1.45
CA MET A 58 8.89 7.72 1.26
C MET A 58 8.33 8.32 2.56
N SER A 59 9.20 8.67 3.50
CA SER A 59 8.82 9.14 4.84
C SER A 59 8.10 10.49 4.86
N SER A 60 8.22 11.27 3.79
CA SER A 60 7.56 12.57 3.62
C SER A 60 6.36 12.55 2.67
N SER A 61 5.95 11.38 2.19
CA SER A 61 4.82 11.24 1.29
C SER A 61 3.48 11.06 2.04
N LEU A 62 2.38 11.19 1.32
CA LEU A 62 1.03 11.06 1.90
C LEU A 62 0.75 9.65 2.42
N PHE A 63 1.11 8.62 1.66
CA PHE A 63 0.78 7.23 2.01
C PHE A 63 1.98 6.30 2.19
N GLY A 64 3.20 6.73 1.89
CA GLY A 64 4.39 5.87 2.00
C GLY A 64 4.36 4.71 1.01
N ILE A 65 3.89 3.54 1.44
CA ILE A 65 3.55 2.40 0.58
C ILE A 65 2.05 2.17 0.66
N GLU A 66 1.38 2.25 -0.48
CA GLU A 66 -0.06 2.09 -0.59
C GLU A 66 -0.42 0.98 -1.59
N ILE A 67 -1.30 0.07 -1.19
CA ILE A 67 -1.98 -0.87 -2.09
C ILE A 67 -3.47 -0.61 -1.98
N LYS A 68 -4.10 -0.25 -3.08
CA LYS A 68 -5.53 0.08 -3.08
C LYS A 68 -6.26 -0.56 -4.24
N GLY A 69 -7.50 -0.94 -3.99
CA GLY A 69 -8.41 -1.46 -5.01
C GLY A 69 -9.83 -1.00 -4.77
N THR A 70 -10.66 -1.09 -5.78
CA THR A 70 -12.09 -0.85 -5.65
C THR A 70 -12.86 -2.11 -5.95
N TRP A 71 -13.95 -2.32 -5.23
CA TRP A 71 -14.83 -3.46 -5.45
C TRP A 71 -15.40 -3.55 -6.87
N LYS A 72 -15.35 -2.45 -7.64
CA LYS A 72 -15.83 -2.40 -9.02
C LYS A 72 -14.81 -2.84 -10.06
N ARG A 73 -13.51 -2.82 -9.75
CA ARG A 73 -12.46 -3.06 -10.74
C ARG A 73 -11.92 -4.48 -10.77
N GLY A 74 -12.16 -5.26 -9.73
CA GLY A 74 -11.60 -6.61 -9.63
C GLY A 74 -10.08 -6.64 -9.65
N GLY A 75 -9.52 -7.77 -10.10
CA GLY A 75 -8.09 -7.99 -10.17
C GLY A 75 -7.50 -8.46 -8.85
N TYR A 76 -6.18 -8.37 -8.74
CA TYR A 76 -5.48 -8.79 -7.52
C TYR A 76 -4.14 -8.07 -7.35
N VAL A 77 -3.65 -8.06 -6.11
CA VAL A 77 -2.26 -7.73 -5.79
C VAL A 77 -1.68 -8.84 -4.94
N ARG A 78 -0.58 -9.44 -5.38
CA ARG A 78 0.08 -10.49 -4.62
C ARG A 78 1.60 -10.48 -4.79
N ASN A 79 2.28 -11.14 -3.86
CA ASN A 79 3.73 -11.30 -3.92
C ASN A 79 4.45 -9.94 -4.00
N VAL A 80 4.04 -9.01 -3.12
CA VAL A 80 4.67 -7.70 -2.95
C VAL A 80 5.58 -7.73 -1.74
N HIS A 81 6.85 -7.41 -1.91
CA HIS A 81 7.81 -7.38 -0.83
C HIS A 81 8.51 -6.03 -0.76
N ALA A 82 8.44 -5.39 0.39
CA ALA A 82 9.17 -4.16 0.68
C ALA A 82 10.17 -4.40 1.81
N THR A 83 11.41 -3.98 1.62
CA THR A 83 12.46 -4.13 2.63
C THR A 83 13.35 -2.90 2.69
N ASP A 84 13.92 -2.65 3.89
CA ASP A 84 14.92 -1.60 4.10
C ASP A 84 14.44 -0.19 3.66
N CYS A 85 13.18 0.14 3.94
CA CYS A 85 12.59 1.41 3.52
C CYS A 85 12.21 2.30 4.73
N LYS A 86 12.19 3.62 4.47
CA LYS A 86 11.60 4.61 5.36
C LYS A 86 10.29 5.09 4.74
N VAL A 87 9.20 5.03 5.49
CA VAL A 87 7.87 5.35 4.96
C VAL A 87 7.06 6.18 5.96
N SER A 88 6.09 6.95 5.46
CA SER A 88 5.12 7.62 6.32
C SER A 88 4.18 6.61 6.97
N ARG A 89 3.67 5.65 6.22
CA ARG A 89 2.87 4.51 6.66
C ARG A 89 2.85 3.38 5.63
N VAL A 90 2.29 2.25 6.01
CA VAL A 90 1.90 1.18 5.09
C VAL A 90 0.38 1.05 5.12
N LEU A 91 -0.27 1.23 3.96
CA LEU A 91 -1.70 1.25 3.81
C LEU A 91 -2.15 0.27 2.72
N LEU A 92 -2.91 -0.76 3.12
CA LEU A 92 -3.57 -1.67 2.19
C LEU A 92 -5.08 -1.54 2.39
N HIS A 93 -5.80 -1.08 1.36
CA HIS A 93 -7.20 -0.76 1.58
C HIS A 93 -8.10 -0.88 0.35
N SER A 94 -9.38 -1.10 0.65
CA SER A 94 -10.45 -0.90 -0.30
C SER A 94 -10.80 0.60 -0.40
N VAL A 95 -11.10 1.07 -1.59
CA VAL A 95 -11.55 2.45 -1.84
C VAL A 95 -12.88 2.46 -2.57
N GLY A 96 -13.72 3.44 -2.26
CA GLY A 96 -15.08 3.54 -2.79
C GLY A 96 -15.32 4.71 -3.75
N TYR A 97 -14.29 5.30 -4.30
CA TYR A 97 -14.41 6.59 -4.99
C TYR A 97 -14.50 6.52 -6.51
N ASN A 98 -14.42 5.37 -7.11
CA ASN A 98 -14.46 5.32 -8.58
C ASN A 98 -15.89 5.38 -9.14
N ASN A 99 -16.00 6.06 -10.28
CA ASN A 99 -17.26 6.22 -10.99
C ASN A 99 -17.38 5.24 -12.18
N ASP A 100 -16.69 4.10 -12.10
CA ASP A 100 -16.77 3.08 -13.14
C ASP A 100 -18.21 2.53 -13.20
N ASP A 101 -18.82 2.59 -14.35
CA ASP A 101 -20.23 2.19 -14.54
C ASP A 101 -20.42 0.68 -14.46
N ILE A 102 -19.38 -0.09 -14.77
CA ILE A 102 -19.41 -1.55 -14.83
C ILE A 102 -18.57 -2.12 -13.69
N ALA A 103 -19.20 -2.87 -12.80
CA ALA A 103 -18.51 -3.65 -11.79
C ALA A 103 -17.83 -4.88 -12.41
N ALA A 104 -16.70 -5.29 -11.87
CA ALA A 104 -16.11 -6.59 -12.15
C ALA A 104 -17.01 -7.70 -11.57
N ASP A 105 -16.94 -8.90 -12.16
CA ASP A 105 -17.70 -10.05 -11.68
C ASP A 105 -17.19 -10.56 -10.32
N ILE A 106 -15.94 -10.28 -9.98
CA ILE A 106 -15.27 -10.69 -8.75
C ILE A 106 -14.58 -9.48 -8.15
N GLN A 107 -14.73 -9.28 -6.84
CA GLN A 107 -14.00 -8.23 -6.11
C GLN A 107 -12.48 -8.48 -6.13
N PRO A 108 -11.66 -7.44 -5.97
CA PRO A 108 -10.22 -7.63 -5.88
C PRO A 108 -9.82 -8.35 -4.59
N TYR A 109 -8.62 -8.93 -4.59
CA TYR A 109 -8.01 -9.50 -3.39
C TYR A 109 -6.53 -9.13 -3.31
N PHE A 110 -6.02 -9.01 -2.07
CA PHE A 110 -4.60 -8.76 -1.80
C PHE A 110 -4.06 -9.85 -0.90
N GLU A 111 -2.97 -10.48 -1.31
CA GLU A 111 -2.39 -11.59 -0.56
C GLU A 111 -0.87 -11.69 -0.71
N ASP A 112 -0.24 -12.45 0.18
CA ASP A 112 1.17 -12.83 0.11
C ASP A 112 2.10 -11.62 0.00
N CYS A 113 1.93 -10.64 0.89
CA CYS A 113 2.78 -9.45 0.96
C CYS A 113 3.68 -9.47 2.20
N SER A 114 4.90 -8.96 2.07
CA SER A 114 5.79 -8.79 3.22
C SER A 114 6.43 -7.41 3.27
N PHE A 115 6.57 -6.92 4.49
CA PHE A 115 7.17 -5.64 4.83
C PHE A 115 8.23 -5.90 5.90
N GLU A 116 9.51 -5.72 5.57
CA GLU A 116 10.60 -6.11 6.44
C GLU A 116 11.60 -4.95 6.61
N ASN A 117 12.15 -4.80 7.81
CA ASN A 117 13.16 -3.76 8.12
C ASN A 117 12.66 -2.34 7.78
N LEU A 118 11.42 -2.01 8.10
CA LEU A 118 10.88 -0.68 7.81
C LEU A 118 10.98 0.25 9.01
N SER A 119 11.24 1.53 8.73
CA SER A 119 11.05 2.64 9.65
C SER A 119 9.82 3.42 9.24
N ILE A 120 8.76 3.41 10.06
CA ILE A 120 7.47 4.01 9.78
C ILE A 120 7.25 5.20 10.70
N SER A 121 7.20 6.42 10.15
CA SER A 121 7.07 7.62 10.98
C SER A 121 5.67 7.83 11.56
N GLY A 122 4.62 7.35 10.91
CA GLY A 122 3.23 7.65 11.25
C GLY A 122 2.85 9.11 11.01
N LYS A 123 3.64 9.81 10.19
CA LYS A 123 3.38 11.19 9.77
C LYS A 123 3.27 11.25 8.26
N TYR A 124 2.37 12.08 7.80
CA TYR A 124 2.19 12.33 6.36
C TYR A 124 2.27 13.81 6.02
N TYR A 125 2.51 14.09 4.76
CA TYR A 125 2.31 15.39 4.15
C TYR A 125 1.36 15.27 2.95
N ASP A 126 0.18 15.90 3.08
CA ASP A 126 -0.78 16.06 1.99
C ASP A 126 -0.44 17.34 1.23
N HIS A 127 0.22 17.20 0.10
CA HIS A 127 0.65 18.33 -0.72
C HIS A 127 -0.50 18.99 -1.51
N TYR A 128 -1.65 18.34 -1.61
CA TYR A 128 -2.85 18.93 -2.24
C TYR A 128 -3.53 19.92 -1.30
N LYS A 129 -3.49 19.63 0.01
CA LYS A 129 -4.07 20.47 1.06
C LYS A 129 -3.02 21.31 1.79
N GLU A 130 -1.74 21.12 1.47
CA GLU A 130 -0.60 21.71 2.19
C GLU A 130 -0.64 21.40 3.69
N GLU A 131 -1.13 20.21 4.05
CA GLU A 131 -1.37 19.79 5.43
C GLU A 131 -0.39 18.70 5.86
N ARG A 132 0.08 18.80 7.10
CA ARG A 132 0.85 17.75 7.78
C ARG A 132 0.02 17.19 8.91
N GLY A 133 0.09 15.87 9.07
CA GLY A 133 -0.69 15.20 10.11
C GLY A 133 -0.08 13.88 10.54
N TYR A 134 -0.83 13.21 11.39
CA TYR A 134 -0.50 11.88 11.88
C TYR A 134 -1.52 10.88 11.32
N CYS A 135 -1.07 9.66 11.12
CA CYS A 135 -1.88 8.55 10.64
C CYS A 135 -1.51 7.27 11.39
N ASP A 136 -2.30 6.24 11.20
CA ASP A 136 -1.93 4.91 11.62
C ASP A 136 -0.66 4.49 10.86
N ALA A 137 0.28 3.87 11.56
CA ALA A 137 1.54 3.43 10.97
C ALA A 137 1.31 2.27 9.99
N ILE A 138 0.44 1.35 10.37
CA ILE A 138 0.01 0.22 9.56
C ILE A 138 -1.51 0.21 9.57
N GLU A 139 -2.11 0.26 8.39
CA GLU A 139 -3.56 0.22 8.24
C GLU A 139 -3.94 -0.78 7.14
N LEU A 140 -4.64 -1.83 7.53
CA LEU A 140 -5.08 -2.90 6.65
C LEU A 140 -6.60 -2.98 6.68
N ILE A 141 -7.25 -2.76 5.53
CA ILE A 141 -8.69 -2.81 5.38
C ILE A 141 -9.03 -3.65 4.14
N GLY A 142 -9.44 -4.89 4.36
CA GLY A 142 -9.83 -5.81 3.30
C GLY A 142 -11.18 -5.46 2.66
N PHE A 143 -11.63 -6.31 1.78
CA PHE A 143 -12.93 -6.18 1.13
C PHE A 143 -13.97 -6.96 1.93
N ASP A 144 -15.16 -6.37 2.08
CA ASP A 144 -16.31 -7.00 2.76
C ASP A 144 -17.01 -7.99 1.83
N GLU A 145 -16.26 -9.02 1.48
CA GLU A 145 -16.72 -10.15 0.66
C GLU A 145 -16.01 -11.41 1.17
N PRO A 146 -16.70 -12.50 1.49
CA PRO A 146 -16.07 -13.73 1.95
C PRO A 146 -15.03 -14.25 0.96
N GLY A 147 -13.79 -14.45 1.45
CA GLY A 147 -12.67 -14.88 0.64
C GLY A 147 -11.83 -13.74 0.04
N HIS A 148 -12.23 -12.48 0.23
CA HIS A 148 -11.52 -11.29 -0.25
C HIS A 148 -10.93 -10.43 0.88
N GLU A 149 -10.80 -10.99 2.07
CA GLU A 149 -10.01 -10.41 3.15
C GLU A 149 -8.55 -10.24 2.70
N LEU A 150 -7.83 -9.32 3.33
CA LEU A 150 -6.37 -9.26 3.14
C LEU A 150 -5.73 -10.50 3.77
N LYS A 151 -4.92 -11.25 2.99
CA LYS A 151 -4.40 -12.55 3.44
C LYS A 151 -2.88 -12.66 3.41
N ASN A 152 -2.33 -13.38 4.38
CA ASN A 152 -0.91 -13.75 4.41
C ASN A 152 0.00 -12.52 4.35
N ILE A 153 -0.24 -11.52 5.20
CA ILE A 153 0.56 -10.30 5.24
C ILE A 153 1.53 -10.38 6.42
N VAL A 154 2.81 -10.15 6.15
CA VAL A 154 3.88 -10.24 7.15
C VAL A 154 4.54 -8.88 7.35
N PHE A 155 4.62 -8.45 8.60
CA PHE A 155 5.45 -7.33 9.04
C PHE A 155 6.54 -7.86 9.97
N ARG A 156 7.80 -7.64 9.62
CA ARG A 156 8.94 -8.11 10.40
C ARG A 156 10.00 -7.03 10.60
N ASN A 157 10.49 -6.90 11.82
CA ASN A 157 11.51 -5.94 12.18
C ASN A 157 11.11 -4.50 11.79
N ILE A 158 9.98 -4.05 12.34
CA ILE A 158 9.39 -2.73 12.05
C ILE A 158 9.63 -1.80 13.23
N THR A 159 10.15 -0.61 12.95
CA THR A 159 10.24 0.48 13.92
C THR A 159 9.17 1.51 13.61
N ILE A 160 8.30 1.81 14.58
CA ILE A 160 7.19 2.76 14.44
C ILE A 160 7.42 3.96 15.34
N GLY A 161 7.26 5.14 14.78
CA GLY A 161 7.39 6.41 15.49
C GLY A 161 8.66 7.17 15.14
N ILE A 162 8.84 8.29 15.81
CA ILE A 162 10.00 9.17 15.66
C ILE A 162 10.68 9.31 17.02
N PRO A 163 11.99 9.11 17.11
CA PRO A 163 12.72 9.25 18.35
C PRO A 163 12.45 10.59 19.03
N GLY A 164 12.09 10.56 20.34
CA GLY A 164 11.83 11.75 21.12
C GLY A 164 10.43 12.34 20.98
N GLU A 165 9.55 11.76 20.18
CA GLU A 165 8.14 12.13 20.13
C GLU A 165 7.31 11.24 21.07
N SER A 166 6.38 11.85 21.82
CA SER A 166 5.53 11.13 22.77
C SER A 166 4.29 10.49 22.15
N ARG A 167 3.98 10.82 20.90
CA ARG A 167 2.77 10.32 20.23
C ARG A 167 3.00 8.91 19.71
N ARG A 168 2.13 7.99 20.15
CA ARG A 168 2.10 6.61 19.65
C ARG A 168 1.25 6.53 18.38
N GLN A 169 1.70 5.74 17.43
CA GLN A 169 1.00 5.44 16.20
C GLN A 169 0.27 4.10 16.34
N ASN A 170 -0.88 3.97 15.68
CA ASN A 170 -1.68 2.76 15.76
C ASN A 170 -1.30 1.76 14.66
N ILE A 171 -1.72 0.52 14.89
CA ILE A 171 -1.85 -0.54 13.89
C ILE A 171 -3.34 -0.87 13.83
N SER A 172 -3.96 -0.70 12.67
CA SER A 172 -5.38 -0.94 12.44
C SER A 172 -5.56 -2.10 11.45
N LEU A 173 -6.33 -3.11 11.84
CA LEU A 173 -6.58 -4.31 11.04
C LEU A 173 -8.08 -4.56 10.95
N GLN A 174 -8.61 -4.62 9.73
CA GLN A 174 -10.02 -4.90 9.46
C GLN A 174 -10.14 -5.84 8.26
N LEU A 175 -10.98 -6.86 8.36
CA LEU A 175 -11.20 -7.83 7.28
C LEU A 175 -9.89 -8.45 6.77
N CYS A 176 -9.14 -9.03 7.71
CA CYS A 176 -7.81 -9.58 7.47
C CYS A 176 -7.72 -11.02 7.99
N GLU A 177 -6.93 -11.86 7.32
CA GLU A 177 -6.66 -13.24 7.67
C GLU A 177 -5.15 -13.52 7.64
N ASN A 178 -4.64 -14.23 8.62
CA ASN A 178 -3.22 -14.62 8.71
C ASN A 178 -2.25 -13.43 8.60
N ILE A 179 -2.37 -12.47 9.53
CA ILE A 179 -1.47 -11.32 9.63
C ILE A 179 -0.40 -11.62 10.68
N ILE A 180 0.86 -11.51 10.29
CA ILE A 180 2.00 -11.77 11.18
C ILE A 180 2.70 -10.44 11.48
N LEU A 181 2.79 -10.11 12.78
CA LEU A 181 3.53 -8.97 13.31
C LEU A 181 4.69 -9.51 14.16
N ASP A 182 5.92 -9.48 13.64
CA ASP A 182 7.11 -10.00 14.27
C ASP A 182 8.15 -8.89 14.50
N LYS A 183 8.61 -8.73 15.72
CA LYS A 183 9.60 -7.71 16.10
C LYS A 183 9.16 -6.29 15.75
N ILE A 184 8.01 -5.89 16.25
CA ILE A 184 7.49 -4.52 16.12
C ILE A 184 7.99 -3.70 17.32
N THR A 185 8.71 -2.62 17.05
CA THR A 185 9.21 -1.68 18.07
C THR A 185 8.51 -0.35 17.93
N CYS A 186 7.88 0.14 18.99
CA CYS A 186 7.30 1.50 19.05
C CYS A 186 8.25 2.42 19.84
N LEU A 187 8.59 3.58 19.26
CA LEU A 187 9.47 4.58 19.86
C LEU A 187 8.71 5.55 20.73
#